data_03511826f2229eafea290d56cb070d42
#
_entry.id   03511826f2229eafea290d56cb070d42
#
_cell.length_a   1.000
_cell.length_b   1.000
_cell.length_c   1.000
_cell.angle_alpha   90.00
_cell.angle_beta   90.00
_cell.angle_gamma   90.00
#
_symmetry.space_group_name_H-M   'P 1'
#
loop_
_entity.id
_entity.type
_entity.pdbx_description
1 polymer ?
#
loop_
_entity_poly.entity_id
_entity_poly.type
_entity_poly.pdbx_seq_one_letter_code
_entity_poly.pdbx_strand_id
1 'polypeptide(L)'
;MMRKIKLHQNFLLVVLLLIMSVFTIDTGLSASAPDNPMDRLQVAVDDILKILQSEELKGPGKKAERHQLVLNIVADMFDFREMARSSLGQSWNTLTPEEKDTFVGLFTTLVEQRYIGKIDSYNNQKVVYKKQRVKGDNAMVYTAIVDKDLEIPIVYRLEKNKGKWLIYDLKIENVSLIVNYRRDFDSIIRKEQFAGLVEKITKQIEKSETSD
;
A
#
# COMPACT_ATOMS: atom_id res chain seq x y z
N MET A 1 -5.90 -8.96 -28.56
CA MET A 1 -6.47 -8.92 -27.22
C MET A 1 -5.41 -8.88 -26.11
N MET A 2 -4.24 -9.49 -26.29
CA MET A 2 -3.13 -9.51 -25.30
C MET A 2 -2.41 -8.17 -25.04
N ARG A 3 -2.43 -7.20 -25.96
CA ARG A 3 -1.76 -5.89 -25.78
C ARG A 3 -2.42 -4.99 -24.76
N LYS A 4 -3.75 -5.06 -24.59
CA LYS A 4 -4.49 -4.26 -23.59
C LYS A 4 -4.23 -4.73 -22.16
N ILE A 5 -4.03 -6.03 -21.94
CA ILE A 5 -3.78 -6.61 -20.61
C ILE A 5 -2.41 -6.17 -20.06
N LYS A 6 -1.37 -6.12 -20.90
CA LYS A 6 -0.02 -5.66 -20.49
C LYS A 6 0.00 -4.15 -20.15
N LEU A 7 -0.77 -3.34 -20.87
CA LEU A 7 -0.86 -1.90 -20.60
C LEU A 7 -1.55 -1.63 -19.25
N HIS A 8 -2.61 -2.38 -18.95
CA HIS A 8 -3.31 -2.31 -17.65
C HIS A 8 -2.45 -2.79 -16.49
N GLN A 9 -1.66 -3.85 -16.66
CA GLN A 9 -0.77 -4.35 -15.60
C GLN A 9 0.36 -3.36 -15.25
N ASN A 10 0.92 -2.66 -16.22
CA ASN A 10 1.94 -1.64 -15.96
C ASN A 10 1.33 -0.35 -15.37
N PHE A 11 0.09 -0.03 -15.71
CA PHE A 11 -0.61 1.17 -15.24
C PHE A 11 -1.22 0.98 -13.84
N LEU A 12 -1.69 -0.22 -13.50
CA LEU A 12 -2.24 -0.58 -12.18
C LEU A 12 -1.25 -0.37 -11.03
N LEU A 13 0.03 -0.29 -11.33
CA LEU A 13 1.12 -0.21 -10.37
C LEU A 13 1.54 1.23 -10.05
N VAL A 14 1.12 2.23 -10.83
CA VAL A 14 1.35 3.68 -10.58
C VAL A 14 0.37 4.23 -9.54
N VAL A 15 -0.68 3.50 -9.28
CA VAL A 15 -1.89 3.91 -8.57
C VAL A 15 -1.73 4.13 -7.06
N LEU A 16 -0.57 3.84 -6.45
CA LEU A 16 -0.44 3.96 -5.00
C LEU A 16 -0.17 5.39 -4.50
N LEU A 17 0.07 6.35 -5.37
CA LEU A 17 0.56 7.68 -4.97
C LEU A 17 -0.02 8.80 -5.84
N LEU A 18 -0.72 9.77 -5.26
CA LEU A 18 -0.75 11.14 -5.78
C LEU A 18 -1.76 12.11 -5.21
N ILE A 19 -1.33 13.34 -4.91
CA ILE A 19 -2.06 14.61 -5.02
C ILE A 19 -1.23 15.88 -4.91
N MET A 20 -1.75 16.95 -5.52
CA MET A 20 -1.38 18.35 -5.31
C MET A 20 -2.59 19.20 -4.86
N SER A 21 -2.53 20.01 -3.94
CA SER A 21 -2.21 21.36 -3.51
C SER A 21 -3.40 22.11 -2.91
N VAL A 22 -3.21 22.88 -1.87
CA VAL A 22 -3.30 24.35 -1.75
C VAL A 22 -2.87 24.76 -0.34
N PHE A 23 -2.06 25.79 -0.28
CA PHE A 23 -1.45 26.42 0.89
C PHE A 23 -2.46 27.02 1.86
N THR A 24 -2.33 26.73 3.16
CA THR A 24 -2.44 27.73 4.22
C THR A 24 -1.49 27.32 5.35
N ILE A 25 -0.61 28.26 5.73
CA ILE A 25 0.29 28.13 6.88
C ILE A 25 -0.57 28.25 8.14
N ASP A 26 -0.50 27.25 9.02
CA ASP A 26 -0.92 27.44 10.38
C ASP A 26 0.09 26.85 11.37
N THR A 27 0.31 27.63 12.42
CA THR A 27 1.38 27.52 13.40
C THR A 27 1.07 26.44 14.44
N GLY A 28 2.02 25.58 14.66
CA GLY A 28 2.37 24.84 15.86
C GLY A 28 1.29 24.46 16.88
N LEU A 29 0.58 23.35 16.62
CA LEU A 29 0.05 22.49 17.69
C LEU A 29 0.44 21.07 17.35
N SER A 30 0.83 20.30 18.35
CA SER A 30 1.01 18.84 18.23
C SER A 30 -0.32 18.24 17.78
N ALA A 31 -0.55 18.16 16.48
CA ALA A 31 -1.79 17.68 15.93
C ALA A 31 -1.88 16.17 16.23
N SER A 32 -2.80 15.81 17.12
CA SER A 32 -3.26 14.42 17.22
C SER A 32 -3.64 13.96 15.82
N ALA A 33 -3.26 12.73 15.45
CA ALA A 33 -3.62 12.17 14.15
C ALA A 33 -5.13 12.34 13.89
N PRO A 34 -5.54 12.78 12.69
CA PRO A 34 -6.95 13.06 12.40
C PRO A 34 -7.84 11.88 12.79
N ASP A 35 -8.89 12.12 13.55
CA ASP A 35 -9.86 11.08 13.96
C ASP A 35 -10.78 10.66 12.80
N ASN A 36 -10.64 11.31 11.66
CA ASN A 36 -11.38 11.04 10.43
C ASN A 36 -10.49 10.20 9.46
N PRO A 37 -10.97 9.02 8.98
CA PRO A 37 -10.16 8.16 8.13
C PRO A 37 -9.79 8.77 6.79
N MET A 38 -10.64 9.62 6.20
CA MET A 38 -10.34 10.31 4.94
C MET A 38 -9.25 11.37 5.14
N ASP A 39 -9.35 12.18 6.19
CA ASP A 39 -8.37 13.23 6.48
C ASP A 39 -7.01 12.62 6.80
N ARG A 40 -6.98 11.50 7.55
CA ARG A 40 -5.75 10.77 7.81
C ARG A 40 -5.10 10.23 6.53
N LEU A 41 -5.89 9.65 5.63
CA LEU A 41 -5.41 9.21 4.33
C LEU A 41 -4.89 10.39 3.52
N GLN A 42 -5.60 11.51 3.52
CA GLN A 42 -5.21 12.71 2.79
C GLN A 42 -3.87 13.25 3.26
N VAL A 43 -3.68 13.41 4.56
CA VAL A 43 -2.39 13.86 5.13
C VAL A 43 -1.23 12.95 4.68
N ALA A 44 -1.39 11.64 4.77
CA ALA A 44 -0.34 10.70 4.37
C ALA A 44 -0.03 10.79 2.87
N VAL A 45 -1.05 10.91 2.04
CA VAL A 45 -0.87 11.07 0.59
C VAL A 45 -0.19 12.41 0.28
N ASP A 46 -0.61 13.50 0.89
CA ASP A 46 0.00 14.83 0.69
C ASP A 46 1.48 14.83 1.10
N ASP A 47 1.85 14.15 2.19
CA ASP A 47 3.23 14.04 2.63
C ASP A 47 4.08 13.19 1.67
N ILE A 48 3.54 12.09 1.15
CA ILE A 48 4.19 11.32 0.09
C ILE A 48 4.45 12.21 -1.14
N LEU A 49 3.47 13.01 -1.52
CA LEU A 49 3.60 13.90 -2.68
C LEU A 49 4.64 14.98 -2.50
N LYS A 50 4.72 15.58 -1.31
CA LYS A 50 5.81 16.53 -0.99
C LYS A 50 7.18 15.88 -1.20
N ILE A 51 7.34 14.61 -0.78
CA ILE A 51 8.57 13.87 -1.00
C ILE A 51 8.85 13.69 -2.49
N LEU A 52 7.85 13.26 -3.28
CA LEU A 52 8.01 12.99 -4.71
C LEU A 52 8.25 14.25 -5.55
N GLN A 53 7.75 15.39 -5.09
CA GLN A 53 7.89 16.68 -5.77
C GLN A 53 9.12 17.47 -5.32
N SER A 54 9.78 17.05 -4.23
CA SER A 54 10.96 17.75 -3.70
C SER A 54 12.11 17.72 -4.68
N GLU A 55 12.58 18.89 -5.12
CA GLU A 55 13.75 19.03 -5.98
C GLU A 55 15.02 18.45 -5.33
N GLU A 56 15.14 18.54 -3.99
CA GLU A 56 16.27 18.01 -3.23
C GLU A 56 16.34 16.48 -3.25
N LEU A 57 15.18 15.84 -3.43
CA LEU A 57 15.04 14.38 -3.49
C LEU A 57 14.96 13.84 -4.92
N LYS A 58 15.09 14.69 -5.94
CA LYS A 58 15.17 14.29 -7.34
C LYS A 58 16.58 13.77 -7.68
N GLY A 59 16.61 12.89 -8.68
CA GLY A 59 17.86 12.34 -9.20
C GLY A 59 18.20 10.94 -8.66
N PRO A 60 19.08 10.23 -9.38
CA PRO A 60 19.36 8.82 -9.11
C PRO A 60 20.03 8.59 -7.76
N GLY A 61 20.91 9.51 -7.31
CA GLY A 61 21.57 9.42 -6.01
C GLY A 61 20.66 9.60 -4.80
N LYS A 62 19.42 10.06 -5.00
CA LYS A 62 18.43 10.28 -3.95
C LYS A 62 17.30 9.22 -3.93
N LYS A 63 17.36 8.27 -4.84
CA LYS A 63 16.33 7.23 -4.98
C LYS A 63 16.10 6.47 -3.65
N ALA A 64 17.14 5.96 -3.03
CA ALA A 64 17.03 5.19 -1.79
C ALA A 64 16.47 6.03 -0.64
N GLU A 65 16.92 7.28 -0.48
CA GLU A 65 16.41 8.21 0.53
C GLU A 65 14.92 8.51 0.31
N ARG A 66 14.52 8.82 -0.93
CA ARG A 66 13.13 9.05 -1.30
C ARG A 66 12.24 7.84 -1.03
N HIS A 67 12.69 6.63 -1.39
CA HIS A 67 12.00 5.38 -1.12
C HIS A 67 11.81 5.17 0.38
N GLN A 68 12.85 5.35 1.19
CA GLN A 68 12.78 5.17 2.64
C GLN A 68 11.79 6.16 3.29
N LEU A 69 11.79 7.41 2.88
CA LEU A 69 10.85 8.41 3.39
C LEU A 69 9.39 8.02 3.10
N VAL A 70 9.11 7.54 1.88
CA VAL A 70 7.78 7.05 1.52
C VAL A 70 7.41 5.80 2.32
N LEU A 71 8.31 4.83 2.46
CA LEU A 71 8.07 3.61 3.24
C LEU A 71 7.75 3.90 4.71
N ASN A 72 8.37 4.92 5.31
CA ASN A 72 8.06 5.34 6.68
C ASN A 72 6.59 5.81 6.82
N ILE A 73 6.09 6.57 5.85
CA ILE A 73 4.67 7.00 5.83
C ILE A 73 3.75 5.79 5.63
N VAL A 74 4.10 4.91 4.71
CA VAL A 74 3.34 3.67 4.44
C VAL A 74 3.28 2.81 5.69
N ALA A 75 4.39 2.63 6.43
CA ALA A 75 4.44 1.86 7.66
C ALA A 75 3.54 2.44 8.78
N ASP A 76 3.36 3.77 8.85
CA ASP A 76 2.41 4.41 9.81
C ASP A 76 0.94 4.29 9.37
N MET A 77 0.69 4.13 8.06
CA MET A 77 -0.67 4.10 7.51
C MET A 77 -1.25 2.70 7.37
N PHE A 78 -0.42 1.66 7.24
CA PHE A 78 -0.87 0.30 6.95
C PHE A 78 -0.73 -0.62 8.15
N ASP A 79 -1.76 -1.44 8.40
CA ASP A 79 -1.67 -2.57 9.33
C ASP A 79 -1.16 -3.81 8.60
N PHE A 80 0.16 -3.88 8.39
CA PHE A 80 0.78 -5.02 7.72
C PHE A 80 0.53 -6.34 8.44
N ARG A 81 0.35 -6.33 9.77
CA ARG A 81 0.01 -7.54 10.53
C ARG A 81 -1.39 -8.03 10.19
N GLU A 82 -2.36 -7.14 10.15
CA GLU A 82 -3.73 -7.48 9.76
C GLU A 82 -3.81 -7.88 8.27
N MET A 83 -3.06 -7.20 7.41
CA MET A 83 -2.95 -7.55 5.98
C MET A 83 -2.38 -8.97 5.81
N ALA A 84 -1.29 -9.30 6.50
CA ALA A 84 -0.67 -10.62 6.50
C ALA A 84 -1.66 -11.68 7.02
N ARG A 85 -2.28 -11.43 8.19
CA ARG A 85 -3.32 -12.31 8.75
C ARG A 85 -4.44 -12.56 7.76
N SER A 86 -4.94 -11.51 7.18
CA SER A 86 -6.04 -11.57 6.22
C SER A 86 -5.66 -12.25 4.91
N SER A 87 -4.39 -12.17 4.48
CA SER A 87 -3.89 -12.84 3.28
C SER A 87 -3.71 -14.35 3.45
N LEU A 88 -3.44 -14.83 4.67
CA LEU A 88 -3.37 -16.28 4.98
C LEU A 88 -4.74 -16.87 5.32
N GLY A 89 -5.72 -16.05 5.71
CA GLY A 89 -7.04 -16.53 6.09
C GLY A 89 -6.99 -17.57 7.21
N GLN A 90 -7.58 -18.76 6.99
CA GLN A 90 -7.64 -19.80 8.01
C GLN A 90 -6.26 -20.39 8.36
N SER A 91 -5.33 -20.43 7.40
CA SER A 91 -3.97 -20.93 7.63
C SER A 91 -3.21 -20.14 8.69
N TRP A 92 -3.55 -18.86 8.92
CA TRP A 92 -2.99 -18.06 9.99
C TRP A 92 -3.18 -18.66 11.38
N ASN A 93 -4.31 -19.34 11.63
CA ASN A 93 -4.66 -19.88 12.93
C ASN A 93 -3.83 -21.13 13.30
N THR A 94 -3.21 -21.79 12.33
CA THR A 94 -2.39 -22.99 12.53
C THR A 94 -0.93 -22.67 12.81
N LEU A 95 -0.51 -21.40 12.64
CA LEU A 95 0.88 -20.97 12.80
C LEU A 95 1.22 -20.66 14.26
N THR A 96 2.47 -20.90 14.62
CA THR A 96 3.05 -20.45 15.90
C THR A 96 3.20 -18.92 15.93
N PRO A 97 3.39 -18.31 17.10
CA PRO A 97 3.69 -16.87 17.18
C PRO A 97 4.91 -16.46 16.33
N GLU A 98 5.98 -17.26 16.37
CA GLU A 98 7.23 -17.03 15.65
C GLU A 98 7.03 -17.11 14.12
N GLU A 99 6.26 -18.09 13.65
CA GLU A 99 5.89 -18.21 12.23
C GLU A 99 5.06 -17.02 11.76
N LYS A 100 4.13 -16.55 12.61
CA LYS A 100 3.33 -15.34 12.32
C LYS A 100 4.21 -14.11 12.17
N ASP A 101 5.14 -13.90 13.10
CA ASP A 101 6.03 -12.74 13.07
C ASP A 101 6.97 -12.80 11.86
N THR A 102 7.53 -13.98 11.57
CA THR A 102 8.33 -14.21 10.35
C THR A 102 7.54 -13.91 9.09
N PHE A 103 6.31 -14.41 9.01
CA PHE A 103 5.47 -14.18 7.84
C PHE A 103 5.07 -12.70 7.68
N VAL A 104 4.77 -11.98 8.77
CA VAL A 104 4.49 -10.53 8.72
C VAL A 104 5.67 -9.79 8.13
N GLY A 105 6.90 -10.09 8.55
CA GLY A 105 8.12 -9.48 8.00
C GLY A 105 8.26 -9.75 6.50
N LEU A 106 8.17 -11.02 6.09
CA LEU A 106 8.26 -11.42 4.68
C LEU A 106 7.16 -10.78 3.82
N PHE A 107 5.92 -10.77 4.31
CA PHE A 107 4.79 -10.17 3.60
C PHE A 107 4.95 -8.66 3.44
N THR A 108 5.42 -7.97 4.48
CA THR A 108 5.72 -6.53 4.44
C THR A 108 6.75 -6.24 3.35
N THR A 109 7.91 -6.91 3.40
CA THR A 109 8.98 -6.75 2.40
C THR A 109 8.48 -7.06 0.98
N LEU A 110 7.71 -8.14 0.81
CA LEU A 110 7.12 -8.52 -0.48
C LEU A 110 6.22 -7.42 -1.06
N VAL A 111 5.36 -6.82 -0.22
CA VAL A 111 4.47 -5.73 -0.63
C VAL A 111 5.27 -4.47 -0.94
N GLU A 112 6.19 -4.09 -0.06
CA GLU A 112 7.04 -2.92 -0.24
C GLU A 112 7.83 -2.99 -1.55
N GLN A 113 8.59 -4.04 -1.78
CA GLN A 113 9.39 -4.22 -2.98
C GLN A 113 8.55 -4.24 -4.26
N ARG A 114 7.34 -4.83 -4.20
CA ARG A 114 6.45 -4.88 -5.35
C ARG A 114 5.97 -3.51 -5.80
N TYR A 115 5.83 -2.56 -4.86
CA TYR A 115 5.20 -1.28 -5.13
C TYR A 115 6.14 -0.08 -5.05
N ILE A 116 7.22 -0.13 -4.25
CA ILE A 116 8.07 1.05 -4.02
C ILE A 116 8.70 1.60 -5.30
N GLY A 117 9.18 0.76 -6.20
CA GLY A 117 9.76 1.20 -7.47
C GLY A 117 8.77 1.93 -8.41
N LYS A 118 7.45 1.86 -8.10
CA LYS A 118 6.43 2.52 -8.91
C LYS A 118 6.30 4.01 -8.62
N ILE A 119 6.76 4.46 -7.47
CA ILE A 119 6.78 5.88 -7.15
C ILE A 119 7.70 6.66 -8.09
N ASP A 120 8.73 6.03 -8.65
CA ASP A 120 9.65 6.66 -9.60
C ASP A 120 9.00 7.01 -10.94
N SER A 121 7.86 6.40 -11.26
CA SER A 121 7.07 6.70 -12.47
C SER A 121 5.98 7.75 -12.24
N TYR A 122 5.98 8.41 -11.07
CA TYR A 122 5.10 9.51 -10.78
C TYR A 122 5.28 10.67 -11.76
N ASN A 123 4.19 11.14 -12.35
CA ASN A 123 4.17 12.23 -13.32
C ASN A 123 2.92 13.10 -13.15
N ASN A 124 2.77 13.73 -11.99
CA ASN A 124 1.70 14.69 -11.68
C ASN A 124 0.25 14.17 -11.83
N GLN A 125 0.02 12.85 -11.66
CA GLN A 125 -1.35 12.32 -11.54
C GLN A 125 -2.05 12.92 -10.30
N LYS A 126 -3.38 12.96 -10.28
CA LYS A 126 -4.16 13.51 -9.17
C LYS A 126 -4.96 12.43 -8.47
N VAL A 127 -5.10 12.53 -7.14
CA VAL A 127 -6.08 11.72 -6.40
C VAL A 127 -7.31 12.57 -6.11
N VAL A 128 -8.47 12.07 -6.42
CA VAL A 128 -9.75 12.69 -6.10
C VAL A 128 -10.38 11.92 -4.95
N TYR A 129 -10.61 12.58 -3.82
CA TYR A 129 -11.35 12.01 -2.69
C TYR A 129 -12.85 12.17 -2.94
N LYS A 130 -13.58 11.05 -2.96
CA LYS A 130 -14.99 11.06 -3.35
C LYS A 130 -15.94 11.02 -2.15
N LYS A 131 -15.77 10.04 -1.27
CA LYS A 131 -16.59 9.83 -0.08
C LYS A 131 -15.92 8.89 0.89
N GLN A 132 -16.43 8.86 2.11
CA GLN A 132 -16.12 7.81 3.08
C GLN A 132 -17.40 7.20 3.67
N ARG A 133 -17.26 6.01 4.21
CA ARG A 133 -18.27 5.35 5.02
C ARG A 133 -17.60 4.82 6.28
N VAL A 134 -18.11 5.21 7.43
CA VAL A 134 -17.60 4.77 8.74
C VAL A 134 -18.70 3.99 9.45
N LYS A 135 -18.35 2.84 10.02
CA LYS A 135 -19.25 2.01 10.83
C LYS A 135 -18.45 1.43 12.01
N GLY A 136 -18.61 2.02 13.20
CA GLY A 136 -17.79 1.69 14.37
C GLY A 136 -16.30 1.89 14.05
N ASP A 137 -15.48 0.89 14.31
CA ASP A 137 -14.05 0.89 14.06
C ASP A 137 -13.67 0.48 12.62
N ASN A 138 -14.62 0.40 11.70
CA ASN A 138 -14.37 0.09 10.30
C ASN A 138 -14.72 1.28 9.40
N ALA A 139 -13.88 1.53 8.40
CA ALA A 139 -14.12 2.56 7.41
C ALA A 139 -13.76 2.12 5.99
N MET A 140 -14.42 2.76 5.03
CA MET A 140 -14.05 2.71 3.61
C MET A 140 -13.88 4.14 3.11
N VAL A 141 -12.73 4.44 2.53
CA VAL A 141 -12.47 5.70 1.85
C VAL A 141 -12.41 5.43 0.36
N TYR A 142 -13.21 6.15 -0.40
CA TYR A 142 -13.32 6.03 -1.86
C TYR A 142 -12.58 7.17 -2.51
N THR A 143 -11.62 6.83 -3.33
CA THR A 143 -10.84 7.78 -4.11
C THR A 143 -10.77 7.36 -5.58
N ALA A 144 -10.23 8.22 -6.43
CA ALA A 144 -9.81 7.85 -7.76
C ALA A 144 -8.49 8.53 -8.08
N ILE A 145 -7.62 7.83 -8.79
CA ILE A 145 -6.48 8.46 -9.45
C ILE A 145 -6.92 8.89 -10.83
N VAL A 146 -6.59 10.14 -11.15
CA VAL A 146 -6.94 10.74 -12.42
C VAL A 146 -5.66 11.15 -13.16
N ASP A 147 -5.51 10.67 -14.39
CA ASP A 147 -4.45 11.04 -15.31
C ASP A 147 -5.04 11.23 -16.70
N LYS A 148 -5.08 12.47 -17.20
CA LYS A 148 -5.72 12.86 -18.48
C LYS A 148 -7.14 12.30 -18.57
N ASP A 149 -7.39 11.34 -19.46
CA ASP A 149 -8.70 10.73 -19.70
C ASP A 149 -8.93 9.43 -18.91
N LEU A 150 -8.01 9.07 -18.00
CA LEU A 150 -8.07 7.83 -17.23
C LEU A 150 -8.41 8.12 -15.78
N GLU A 151 -9.44 7.45 -15.29
CA GLU A 151 -9.84 7.47 -13.89
C GLU A 151 -9.79 6.05 -13.33
N ILE A 152 -8.97 5.83 -12.29
CA ILE A 152 -8.80 4.54 -11.62
C ILE A 152 -9.40 4.63 -10.22
N PRO A 153 -10.53 3.95 -9.97
CA PRO A 153 -11.14 3.94 -8.65
C PRO A 153 -10.34 3.11 -7.66
N ILE A 154 -10.13 3.67 -6.46
CA ILE A 154 -9.51 2.98 -5.33
C ILE A 154 -10.43 3.06 -4.12
N VAL A 155 -10.58 1.94 -3.42
CA VAL A 155 -11.26 1.88 -2.13
C VAL A 155 -10.26 1.40 -1.10
N TYR A 156 -9.95 2.25 -0.14
CA TYR A 156 -9.17 1.91 1.05
C TYR A 156 -10.12 1.35 2.10
N ARG A 157 -9.77 0.21 2.69
CA ARG A 157 -10.47 -0.37 3.84
C ARG A 157 -9.61 -0.17 5.07
N LEU A 158 -10.16 0.51 6.05
CA LEU A 158 -9.45 0.87 7.27
C LEU A 158 -10.14 0.27 8.49
N GLU A 159 -9.34 -0.02 9.50
CA GLU A 159 -9.80 -0.38 10.84
C GLU A 159 -9.15 0.55 11.87
N LYS A 160 -9.89 0.90 12.93
CA LYS A 160 -9.37 1.72 14.02
C LYS A 160 -8.68 0.83 15.04
N ASN A 161 -7.35 0.91 15.10
CA ASN A 161 -6.52 0.15 16.03
C ASN A 161 -5.81 1.13 16.97
N LYS A 162 -6.02 0.97 18.30
CA LYS A 162 -5.44 1.83 19.34
C LYS A 162 -5.64 3.33 19.07
N GLY A 163 -6.83 3.69 18.56
CA GLY A 163 -7.19 5.08 18.25
C GLY A 163 -6.71 5.59 16.89
N LYS A 164 -5.95 4.82 16.12
CA LYS A 164 -5.48 5.18 14.78
C LYS A 164 -6.24 4.41 13.70
N TRP A 165 -6.64 5.08 12.63
CA TRP A 165 -7.16 4.44 11.44
C TRP A 165 -6.01 3.86 10.62
N LEU A 166 -5.98 2.54 10.41
CA LEU A 166 -4.96 1.83 9.65
C LEU A 166 -5.58 1.10 8.47
N ILE A 167 -4.91 1.12 7.33
CA ILE A 167 -5.34 0.44 6.10
C ILE A 167 -4.97 -1.03 6.21
N TYR A 168 -5.95 -1.91 6.02
CA TYR A 168 -5.75 -3.36 5.99
C TYR A 168 -6.07 -4.00 4.64
N ASP A 169 -6.69 -3.28 3.70
CA ASP A 169 -6.92 -3.74 2.33
C ASP A 169 -7.10 -2.57 1.37
N LEU A 170 -6.71 -2.78 0.13
CA LEU A 170 -6.90 -1.88 -0.99
C LEU A 170 -7.69 -2.61 -2.09
N LYS A 171 -8.73 -1.97 -2.62
CA LYS A 171 -9.38 -2.40 -3.85
C LYS A 171 -9.08 -1.42 -4.96
N ILE A 172 -8.42 -1.88 -6.00
CA ILE A 172 -8.09 -1.11 -7.20
C ILE A 172 -8.95 -1.69 -8.33
N GLU A 173 -9.75 -0.85 -8.99
CA GLU A 173 -10.73 -1.31 -10.01
C GLU A 173 -11.59 -2.49 -9.51
N ASN A 174 -12.04 -2.43 -8.28
CA ASN A 174 -12.79 -3.48 -7.55
C ASN A 174 -12.02 -4.78 -7.24
N VAL A 175 -10.73 -4.88 -7.55
CA VAL A 175 -9.88 -6.04 -7.24
C VAL A 175 -9.16 -5.80 -5.90
N SER A 176 -9.48 -6.61 -4.88
CA SER A 176 -8.83 -6.54 -3.57
C SER A 176 -7.42 -7.10 -3.61
N LEU A 177 -6.46 -6.34 -3.07
CA LEU A 177 -5.07 -6.76 -2.92
C LEU A 177 -4.98 -8.01 -2.04
N ILE A 178 -5.64 -7.98 -0.89
CA ILE A 178 -5.60 -9.08 0.09
C ILE A 178 -6.27 -10.35 -0.44
N VAL A 179 -7.39 -10.22 -1.15
CA VAL A 179 -8.06 -11.38 -1.77
C VAL A 179 -7.18 -12.04 -2.83
N ASN A 180 -6.44 -11.26 -3.61
CA ASN A 180 -5.49 -11.80 -4.58
C ASN A 180 -4.37 -12.58 -3.90
N TYR A 181 -3.71 -11.98 -2.89
CA TYR A 181 -2.68 -12.69 -2.13
C TYR A 181 -3.23 -13.95 -1.45
N ARG A 182 -4.43 -13.89 -0.87
CA ARG A 182 -5.06 -15.05 -0.25
C ARG A 182 -5.22 -16.21 -1.23
N ARG A 183 -5.74 -15.93 -2.42
CA ARG A 183 -5.92 -16.97 -3.44
C ARG A 183 -4.59 -17.60 -3.85
N ASP A 184 -3.57 -16.77 -4.04
CA ASP A 184 -2.25 -17.23 -4.47
C ASP A 184 -1.57 -18.03 -3.36
N PHE A 185 -1.61 -17.55 -2.11
CA PHE A 185 -1.04 -18.22 -0.94
C PHE A 185 -1.77 -19.53 -0.62
N ASP A 186 -3.09 -19.55 -0.62
CA ASP A 186 -3.88 -20.76 -0.45
C ASP A 186 -3.51 -21.84 -1.48
N SER A 187 -3.26 -21.44 -2.73
CA SER A 187 -2.84 -22.38 -3.77
C SER A 187 -1.47 -23.00 -3.48
N ILE A 188 -0.53 -22.20 -2.94
CA ILE A 188 0.81 -22.66 -2.59
C ILE A 188 0.75 -23.55 -1.34
N ILE A 189 0.06 -23.09 -0.28
CA ILE A 189 -0.02 -23.82 1.01
C ILE A 189 -0.65 -25.20 0.83
N ARG A 190 -1.67 -25.33 -0.03
CA ARG A 190 -2.27 -26.63 -0.34
C ARG A 190 -1.32 -27.63 -0.99
N LYS A 191 -0.31 -27.16 -1.72
CA LYS A 191 0.64 -28.01 -2.45
C LYS A 191 1.93 -28.24 -1.68
N GLU A 192 2.40 -27.24 -0.99
CA GLU A 192 3.77 -27.17 -0.50
C GLU A 192 3.84 -26.79 1.00
N GLN A 193 2.69 -26.72 1.67
CA GLN A 193 2.56 -26.32 3.07
C GLN A 193 3.03 -24.86 3.30
N PHE A 194 2.99 -24.39 4.53
CA PHE A 194 3.45 -23.02 4.89
C PHE A 194 4.95 -22.82 4.61
N ALA A 195 5.77 -23.83 4.84
CA ALA A 195 7.20 -23.75 4.56
C ALA A 195 7.51 -23.46 3.08
N GLY A 196 6.77 -24.09 2.16
CA GLY A 196 6.90 -23.80 0.73
C GLY A 196 6.48 -22.37 0.34
N LEU A 197 5.47 -21.82 1.04
CA LEU A 197 5.10 -20.42 0.86
C LEU A 197 6.23 -19.48 1.29
N VAL A 198 6.79 -19.72 2.49
CA VAL A 198 7.92 -18.93 3.01
C VAL A 198 9.10 -18.96 2.04
N GLU A 199 9.49 -20.14 1.57
CA GLU A 199 10.59 -20.31 0.62
C GLU A 199 10.35 -19.51 -0.69
N LYS A 200 9.14 -19.58 -1.22
CA LYS A 200 8.80 -18.86 -2.47
C LYS A 200 8.83 -17.35 -2.29
N ILE A 201 8.31 -16.84 -1.19
CA ILE A 201 8.34 -15.40 -0.92
C ILE A 201 9.80 -14.95 -0.75
N THR A 202 10.62 -15.68 0.03
CA THR A 202 12.03 -15.36 0.22
C THR A 202 12.77 -15.30 -1.12
N LYS A 203 12.63 -16.32 -1.97
CA LYS A 203 13.24 -16.31 -3.31
C LYS A 203 12.78 -15.15 -4.20
N GLN A 204 11.51 -14.75 -4.05
CA GLN A 204 11.00 -13.60 -4.82
C GLN A 204 11.60 -12.28 -4.35
N ILE A 205 11.78 -12.12 -3.03
CA ILE A 205 12.44 -10.94 -2.42
C ILE A 205 13.89 -10.85 -2.89
N GLU A 206 14.67 -11.94 -2.76
CA GLU A 206 16.07 -12.00 -3.18
C GLU A 206 16.26 -11.68 -4.67
N LYS A 207 15.34 -12.18 -5.50
CA LYS A 207 15.39 -11.90 -6.94
C LYS A 207 15.13 -10.42 -7.27
N SER A 208 14.27 -9.74 -6.53
CA SER A 208 14.04 -8.30 -6.74
C SER A 208 15.25 -7.46 -6.32
N GLU A 209 15.94 -7.83 -5.25
CA GLU A 209 17.15 -7.14 -4.78
C GLU A 209 18.34 -7.24 -5.75
N THR A 210 18.42 -8.34 -6.51
CA THR A 210 19.49 -8.53 -7.51
C THR A 210 19.19 -7.89 -8.86
N SER A 211 18.01 -7.33 -9.06
CA SER A 211 17.55 -6.78 -10.35
C SER A 211 17.49 -5.24 -10.38
N ASP A 212 17.74 -4.58 -9.24
CA ASP A 212 17.85 -3.12 -9.08
C ASP A 212 19.31 -2.65 -9.08
#